data_06e5b2ac230712f813b70213943df78f
#
_entry.id   06e5b2ac230712f813b70213943df78f
#
_cell.length_a   1.000
_cell.length_b   1.000
_cell.length_c   1.000
_cell.angle_alpha   90.00
_cell.angle_beta   90.00
_cell.angle_gamma   90.00
#
_symmetry.space_group_name_H-M   'P 1'
#
loop_
_entity.id
_entity.type
_entity.pdbx_description
1 polymer ?
#
loop_
_entity_poly.entity_id
_entity_poly.type
_entity_poly.pdbx_seq_one_letter_code
_entity_poly.pdbx_strand_id
1 'polypeptide(L)'
;SGLGGGSTDAAAAIRLMNNFLSLGMTENEMCNFGQDLGSDIPSCIASIPVISYGRGEKLIKVDFKKKYQMLVIYPNIEISTKKIFNLVKTSKTKLLDPYETKKIIESIAKNNDLAEMKNFSNDLQYYAFKAYPVLKKVIDALNSNKSFFSRMTGSGSACFGFFEDKSIDLALRKITKDHPDWLVKKTFLNDL
;
A
#
# COMPACT_ATOMS: atom_id res chain seq x y z
N SER A 1 -9.52 -5.41 -4.42
CA SER A 1 -8.11 -5.65 -4.78
C SER A 1 -7.25 -4.45 -4.37
N GLY A 2 -5.91 -4.55 -4.51
CA GLY A 2 -5.00 -3.45 -4.14
C GLY A 2 -4.52 -3.45 -2.67
N LEU A 3 -4.95 -4.39 -1.84
CA LEU A 3 -4.52 -4.51 -0.44
C LEU A 3 -3.69 -5.80 -0.18
N GLY A 4 -3.23 -6.46 -1.23
CA GLY A 4 -2.34 -7.62 -1.10
C GLY A 4 -2.96 -8.86 -0.45
N GLY A 5 -4.29 -9.03 -0.48
CA GLY A 5 -4.97 -10.12 0.22
C GLY A 5 -4.41 -11.50 -0.10
N GLY A 6 -4.28 -11.86 -1.39
CA GLY A 6 -3.71 -13.14 -1.78
C GLY A 6 -2.25 -13.35 -1.33
N SER A 7 -1.44 -12.28 -1.34
CA SER A 7 -0.07 -12.34 -0.84
C SER A 7 -0.02 -12.49 0.68
N THR A 8 -0.96 -11.86 1.39
CA THR A 8 -1.10 -12.00 2.84
C THR A 8 -1.53 -13.41 3.22
N ASP A 9 -2.50 -14.00 2.49
CA ASP A 9 -2.95 -15.38 2.69
C ASP A 9 -1.81 -16.37 2.45
N ALA A 10 -1.05 -16.19 1.36
CA ALA A 10 0.12 -17.01 1.07
C ALA A 10 1.21 -16.90 2.16
N ALA A 11 1.51 -15.68 2.62
CA ALA A 11 2.46 -15.46 3.71
C ALA A 11 2.00 -16.12 5.02
N ALA A 12 0.71 -16.01 5.33
CA ALA A 12 0.12 -16.67 6.49
C ALA A 12 0.23 -18.20 6.40
N ALA A 13 -0.05 -18.76 5.22
CA ALA A 13 0.10 -20.19 4.96
C ALA A 13 1.55 -20.66 5.13
N ILE A 14 2.54 -19.92 4.58
CA ILE A 14 3.97 -20.23 4.73
C ILE A 14 4.37 -20.26 6.21
N ARG A 15 4.01 -19.23 7.00
CA ARG A 15 4.30 -19.19 8.44
C ARG A 15 3.63 -20.33 9.19
N LEU A 16 2.36 -20.62 8.87
CA LEU A 16 1.61 -21.71 9.51
C LEU A 16 2.26 -23.06 9.22
N MET A 17 2.60 -23.33 7.97
CA MET A 17 3.26 -24.59 7.57
C MET A 17 4.64 -24.74 8.21
N ASN A 18 5.44 -23.65 8.28
CA ASN A 18 6.72 -23.66 8.97
C ASN A 18 6.56 -24.08 10.43
N ASN A 19 5.59 -23.52 11.13
CA ASN A 19 5.33 -23.84 12.52
C ASN A 19 4.74 -25.25 12.70
N PHE A 20 3.73 -25.60 11.92
CA PHE A 20 3.00 -26.87 12.05
C PHE A 20 3.88 -28.07 11.73
N LEU A 21 4.72 -27.98 10.70
CA LEU A 21 5.64 -29.04 10.28
C LEU A 21 7.00 -28.94 10.97
N SER A 22 7.21 -27.99 11.86
CA SER A 22 8.48 -27.77 12.58
C SER A 22 9.69 -27.67 11.62
N LEU A 23 9.53 -26.95 10.48
CA LEU A 23 10.56 -26.87 9.46
C LEU A 23 11.78 -26.04 9.89
N GLY A 24 11.62 -25.20 10.91
CA GLY A 24 12.72 -24.37 11.43
C GLY A 24 13.21 -23.29 10.47
N MET A 25 12.41 -22.92 9.45
CA MET A 25 12.81 -21.87 8.51
C MET A 25 12.88 -20.51 9.21
N THR A 26 13.95 -19.79 8.95
CA THR A 26 14.11 -18.39 9.33
C THR A 26 13.17 -17.48 8.50
N GLU A 27 12.97 -16.23 8.94
CA GLU A 27 12.22 -15.23 8.18
C GLU A 27 12.80 -15.07 6.76
N ASN A 28 14.13 -15.01 6.63
CA ASN A 28 14.79 -14.87 5.32
C ASN A 28 14.54 -16.07 4.41
N GLU A 29 14.57 -17.29 4.93
CA GLU A 29 14.28 -18.49 4.14
C GLU A 29 12.82 -18.53 3.69
N MET A 30 11.88 -18.15 4.56
CA MET A 30 10.47 -18.01 4.19
C MET A 30 10.27 -16.91 3.12
N CYS A 31 10.96 -15.76 3.25
CA CYS A 31 10.91 -14.70 2.24
C CYS A 31 11.47 -15.16 0.89
N ASN A 32 12.61 -15.88 0.89
CA ASN A 32 13.19 -16.44 -0.33
C ASN A 32 12.27 -17.46 -1.00
N PHE A 33 11.61 -18.30 -0.21
CA PHE A 33 10.59 -19.22 -0.74
C PHE A 33 9.35 -18.46 -1.29
N GLY A 34 8.90 -17.45 -0.56
CA GLY A 34 7.71 -16.69 -0.91
C GLY A 34 7.86 -15.84 -2.17
N GLN A 35 9.07 -15.34 -2.48
CA GLN A 35 9.32 -14.49 -3.66
C GLN A 35 9.02 -15.20 -4.99
N ASP A 36 9.21 -16.52 -5.05
CA ASP A 36 8.94 -17.30 -6.25
C ASP A 36 7.43 -17.45 -6.52
N LEU A 37 6.61 -17.31 -5.48
CA LEU A 37 5.15 -17.33 -5.56
C LEU A 37 4.58 -15.94 -5.88
N GLY A 38 5.23 -14.87 -5.41
CA GLY A 38 4.79 -13.51 -5.69
C GLY A 38 5.64 -12.43 -5.02
N SER A 39 5.85 -11.31 -5.72
CA SER A 39 6.72 -10.20 -5.31
C SER A 39 6.31 -9.51 -4.00
N ASP A 40 5.03 -9.55 -3.63
CA ASP A 40 4.54 -8.92 -2.40
C ASP A 40 4.59 -9.87 -1.18
N ILE A 41 4.85 -11.17 -1.40
CA ILE A 41 4.82 -12.17 -0.31
C ILE A 41 5.93 -11.95 0.72
N PRO A 42 7.18 -11.61 0.35
CA PRO A 42 8.21 -11.32 1.34
C PRO A 42 7.83 -10.20 2.31
N SER A 43 7.26 -9.11 1.83
CA SER A 43 6.79 -8.01 2.70
C SER A 43 5.64 -8.45 3.62
N CYS A 44 4.75 -9.31 3.14
CA CYS A 44 3.68 -9.90 3.95
C CYS A 44 4.21 -10.90 4.98
N ILE A 45 5.31 -11.62 4.69
CA ILE A 45 5.98 -12.51 5.66
C ILE A 45 6.61 -11.69 6.78
N ALA A 46 7.28 -10.59 6.46
CA ALA A 46 7.86 -9.69 7.45
C ALA A 46 6.80 -9.10 8.38
N SER A 47 5.59 -8.83 7.87
CA SER A 47 4.41 -8.35 8.63
C SER A 47 4.68 -7.08 9.46
N ILE A 48 5.59 -6.26 9.04
CA ILE A 48 5.96 -4.96 9.61
C ILE A 48 6.12 -3.95 8.47
N PRO A 49 6.14 -2.64 8.74
CA PRO A 49 6.45 -1.65 7.73
C PRO A 49 7.82 -1.92 7.09
N VAL A 50 7.83 -2.09 5.78
CA VAL A 50 9.05 -2.34 5.01
C VAL A 50 9.02 -1.54 3.71
N ILE A 51 10.21 -1.26 3.21
CA ILE A 51 10.45 -0.83 1.83
C ILE A 51 10.91 -2.06 1.07
N SER A 52 10.15 -2.43 0.05
CA SER A 52 10.57 -3.47 -0.87
C SER A 52 11.15 -2.87 -2.14
N TYR A 53 12.22 -3.44 -2.65
CA TYR A 53 12.87 -3.04 -3.90
C TYR A 53 13.40 -4.26 -4.66
N GLY A 54 13.99 -4.03 -5.85
CA GLY A 54 14.27 -5.11 -6.77
C GLY A 54 12.98 -5.59 -7.42
N ARG A 55 12.66 -6.88 -7.31
CA ARG A 55 11.36 -7.47 -7.70
C ARG A 55 10.38 -7.56 -6.51
N GLY A 56 10.77 -7.05 -5.30
CA GLY A 56 10.05 -7.17 -4.05
C GLY A 56 10.77 -8.02 -3.00
N GLU A 57 11.87 -8.69 -3.37
CA GLU A 57 12.63 -9.61 -2.51
C GLU A 57 13.54 -8.90 -1.50
N LYS A 58 13.94 -7.68 -1.80
CA LYS A 58 14.83 -6.92 -0.91
C LYS A 58 14.01 -6.02 -0.01
N LEU A 59 14.14 -6.22 1.30
CA LEU A 59 13.37 -5.52 2.30
C LEU A 59 14.26 -4.64 3.18
N ILE A 60 13.85 -3.40 3.39
CA ILE A 60 14.40 -2.52 4.42
C ILE A 60 13.31 -2.31 5.46
N LYS A 61 13.53 -2.75 6.68
CA LYS A 61 12.59 -2.53 7.80
C LYS A 61 12.53 -1.05 8.13
N VAL A 62 11.31 -0.56 8.35
CA VAL A 62 11.03 0.85 8.68
C VAL A 62 10.36 0.90 10.04
N ASP A 63 10.93 1.65 10.95
CA ASP A 63 10.36 1.86 12.29
C ASP A 63 9.61 3.20 12.33
N PHE A 64 8.30 3.16 12.23
CA PHE A 64 7.44 4.31 12.45
C PHE A 64 7.07 4.39 13.93
N LYS A 65 7.55 5.43 14.63
CA LYS A 65 7.25 5.65 16.06
C LYS A 65 5.86 6.22 16.31
N LYS A 66 5.22 6.77 15.28
CA LYS A 66 3.92 7.42 15.38
C LYS A 66 2.85 6.57 14.69
N LYS A 67 1.69 6.44 15.32
CA LYS A 67 0.47 5.92 14.67
C LYS A 67 -0.13 7.02 13.80
N TYR A 68 -0.47 6.68 12.57
CA TYR A 68 -1.15 7.60 11.65
C TYR A 68 -2.54 7.09 11.35
N GLN A 69 -3.54 7.93 11.61
CA GLN A 69 -4.92 7.60 11.27
C GLN A 69 -5.14 7.70 9.75
N MET A 70 -5.83 6.73 9.20
CA MET A 70 -6.13 6.68 7.78
C MET A 70 -7.53 6.17 7.48
N LEU A 71 -8.11 6.67 6.40
CA LEU A 71 -9.25 6.03 5.76
C LEU A 71 -8.75 5.18 4.59
N VAL A 72 -9.25 3.96 4.51
CA VAL A 72 -9.12 3.10 3.34
C VAL A 72 -10.48 3.04 2.67
N ILE A 73 -10.51 3.33 1.38
CA ILE A 73 -11.74 3.37 0.57
C ILE A 73 -11.63 2.36 -0.57
N TYR A 74 -12.59 1.48 -0.64
CA TYR A 74 -12.80 0.58 -1.77
C TYR A 74 -14.07 1.01 -2.51
N PRO A 75 -13.96 1.50 -3.77
CA PRO A 75 -15.11 2.02 -4.51
C PRO A 75 -15.99 0.94 -5.15
N ASN A 76 -15.91 -0.28 -4.63
CA ASN A 76 -16.71 -1.45 -5.05
C ASN A 76 -16.60 -1.77 -6.55
N ILE A 77 -15.41 -1.60 -7.12
CA ILE A 77 -15.08 -2.01 -8.48
C ILE A 77 -13.90 -2.97 -8.51
N GLU A 78 -13.96 -3.93 -9.39
CA GLU A 78 -12.83 -4.80 -9.68
C GLU A 78 -11.93 -4.19 -10.75
N ILE A 79 -10.62 -4.26 -10.53
CA ILE A 79 -9.61 -3.80 -11.46
C ILE A 79 -8.69 -4.96 -11.82
N SER A 80 -8.51 -5.17 -13.11
CA SER A 80 -7.52 -6.11 -13.60
C SER A 80 -6.12 -5.53 -13.45
N THR A 81 -5.36 -6.03 -12.49
CA THR A 81 -3.94 -5.69 -12.31
C THR A 81 -3.15 -5.84 -13.60
N LYS A 82 -3.37 -6.94 -14.33
CA LYS A 82 -2.75 -7.21 -15.64
C LYS A 82 -3.03 -6.09 -16.65
N LYS A 83 -4.28 -5.61 -16.70
CA LYS A 83 -4.67 -4.51 -17.62
C LYS A 83 -3.91 -3.23 -17.29
N ILE A 84 -3.81 -2.87 -16.00
CA ILE A 84 -3.08 -1.65 -15.60
C ILE A 84 -1.59 -1.78 -15.91
N PHE A 85 -0.95 -2.90 -15.57
CA PHE A 85 0.47 -3.11 -15.91
C PHE A 85 0.74 -3.09 -17.42
N ASN A 86 -0.17 -3.60 -18.23
CA ASN A 86 -0.02 -3.55 -19.70
C ASN A 86 -0.05 -2.10 -20.22
N LEU A 87 -0.83 -1.22 -19.61
CA LEU A 87 -0.86 0.20 -19.97
C LEU A 87 0.48 0.90 -19.66
N VAL A 88 1.14 0.51 -18.57
CA VAL A 88 2.44 1.09 -18.16
C VAL A 88 3.58 0.65 -19.08
N LYS A 89 3.58 -0.59 -19.56
CA LYS A 89 4.63 -1.12 -20.45
C LYS A 89 4.84 -0.31 -21.72
N THR A 90 3.87 0.49 -22.12
CA THR A 90 3.93 1.35 -23.28
C THR A 90 4.55 2.73 -23.02
N SER A 91 4.85 3.06 -21.77
CA SER A 91 5.39 4.34 -21.36
C SER A 91 6.87 4.22 -20.95
N LYS A 92 7.67 5.26 -21.27
CA LYS A 92 9.02 5.40 -20.74
C LYS A 92 8.92 5.92 -19.30
N THR A 93 8.82 5.03 -18.33
CA THR A 93 8.92 5.41 -16.91
C THR A 93 10.37 5.63 -16.53
N LYS A 94 10.65 6.77 -15.88
CA LYS A 94 11.99 7.02 -15.30
C LYS A 94 12.10 6.15 -14.05
N LEU A 95 12.99 5.17 -14.08
CA LEU A 95 13.31 4.38 -12.91
C LEU A 95 13.99 5.28 -11.88
N LEU A 96 13.51 5.25 -10.64
CA LEU A 96 14.18 5.90 -9.53
C LEU A 96 15.46 5.13 -9.20
N ASP A 97 16.54 5.86 -8.91
CA ASP A 97 17.76 5.25 -8.41
C ASP A 97 17.50 4.60 -7.06
N PRO A 98 17.81 3.29 -6.89
CA PRO A 98 17.55 2.59 -5.63
C PRO A 98 18.28 3.20 -4.43
N TYR A 99 19.47 3.78 -4.65
CA TYR A 99 20.25 4.42 -3.57
C TYR A 99 19.65 5.75 -3.14
N GLU A 100 19.19 6.59 -4.08
CA GLU A 100 18.48 7.82 -3.75
C GLU A 100 17.17 7.51 -3.05
N THR A 101 16.43 6.54 -3.56
CA THR A 101 15.18 6.06 -2.94
C THR A 101 15.45 5.59 -1.50
N LYS A 102 16.49 4.79 -1.27
CA LYS A 102 16.88 4.33 0.06
C LYS A 102 17.15 5.50 1.01
N LYS A 103 17.93 6.50 0.61
CA LYS A 103 18.25 7.68 1.45
C LYS A 103 16.97 8.46 1.84
N ILE A 104 16.07 8.68 0.89
CA ILE A 104 14.81 9.39 1.14
C ILE A 104 13.96 8.61 2.15
N ILE A 105 13.90 7.30 2.00
CA ILE A 105 13.09 6.44 2.86
C ILE A 105 13.71 6.29 4.26
N GLU A 106 15.03 6.21 4.36
CA GLU A 106 15.73 6.26 5.65
C GLU A 106 15.50 7.61 6.35
N SER A 107 15.41 8.72 5.59
CA SER A 107 15.04 10.03 6.14
C SER A 107 13.60 10.03 6.65
N ILE A 108 12.64 9.52 5.88
CA ILE A 108 11.23 9.41 6.29
C ILE A 108 11.11 8.55 7.57
N ALA A 109 11.77 7.41 7.61
CA ALA A 109 11.76 6.52 8.75
C ALA A 109 12.37 7.17 10.00
N LYS A 110 13.49 7.89 9.84
CA LYS A 110 14.19 8.58 10.93
C LYS A 110 13.39 9.76 11.47
N ASN A 111 12.79 10.55 10.60
CA ASN A 111 12.07 11.77 10.97
C ASN A 111 10.60 11.52 11.32
N ASN A 112 10.09 10.32 11.03
CA ASN A 112 8.66 9.96 11.16
C ASN A 112 7.72 10.95 10.44
N ASP A 113 8.17 11.53 9.34
CA ASP A 113 7.40 12.52 8.60
C ASP A 113 6.80 11.90 7.32
N LEU A 114 5.54 11.44 7.42
CA LEU A 114 4.81 10.97 6.24
C LEU A 114 4.55 12.08 5.20
N ALA A 115 4.75 13.36 5.53
CA ALA A 115 4.58 14.42 4.56
C ALA A 115 5.60 14.31 3.40
N GLU A 116 6.79 13.77 3.66
CA GLU A 116 7.78 13.48 2.62
C GLU A 116 7.32 12.41 1.62
N MET A 117 6.35 11.55 1.99
CA MET A 117 5.75 10.58 1.06
C MET A 117 5.03 11.25 -0.12
N LYS A 118 4.73 12.55 -0.04
CA LYS A 118 4.20 13.32 -1.17
C LYS A 118 5.15 13.32 -2.37
N ASN A 119 6.44 13.14 -2.14
CA ASN A 119 7.47 13.09 -3.17
C ASN A 119 7.51 11.77 -3.94
N PHE A 120 6.85 10.72 -3.45
CA PHE A 120 6.74 9.45 -4.16
C PHE A 120 5.46 9.41 -4.99
N SER A 121 5.51 8.74 -6.12
CA SER A 121 4.37 8.50 -6.99
C SER A 121 3.96 7.02 -6.96
N ASN A 122 2.71 6.75 -7.25
CA ASN A 122 2.29 5.44 -7.70
C ASN A 122 2.16 5.48 -9.23
N ASP A 123 3.12 4.92 -9.92
CA ASP A 123 3.18 4.97 -11.39
C ASP A 123 1.97 4.33 -12.07
N LEU A 124 1.31 3.40 -11.39
CA LEU A 124 0.08 2.76 -11.87
C LEU A 124 -1.13 3.69 -11.77
N GLN A 125 -1.12 4.64 -10.83
CA GLN A 125 -2.28 5.49 -10.49
C GLN A 125 -2.77 6.32 -11.68
N TYR A 126 -1.86 6.93 -12.45
CA TYR A 126 -2.22 7.71 -13.61
C TYR A 126 -3.01 6.89 -14.64
N TYR A 127 -2.54 5.68 -14.93
CA TYR A 127 -3.18 4.78 -15.88
C TYR A 127 -4.49 4.22 -15.35
N ALA A 128 -4.53 3.91 -14.05
CA ALA A 128 -5.73 3.46 -13.39
C ALA A 128 -6.84 4.53 -13.42
N PHE A 129 -6.51 5.80 -13.19
CA PHE A 129 -7.48 6.90 -13.27
C PHE A 129 -8.04 7.10 -14.67
N LYS A 130 -7.21 6.92 -15.70
CA LYS A 130 -7.69 6.96 -17.10
C LYS A 130 -8.63 5.81 -17.43
N ALA A 131 -8.32 4.61 -16.98
CA ALA A 131 -9.11 3.42 -17.24
C ALA A 131 -10.37 3.33 -16.35
N TYR A 132 -10.31 3.90 -15.14
CA TYR A 132 -11.35 3.83 -14.11
C TYR A 132 -11.49 5.18 -13.41
N PRO A 133 -12.22 6.15 -14.00
CA PRO A 133 -12.32 7.54 -13.47
C PRO A 133 -12.87 7.64 -12.04
N VAL A 134 -13.61 6.63 -11.56
CA VAL A 134 -14.10 6.58 -10.17
C VAL A 134 -12.96 6.62 -9.15
N LEU A 135 -11.78 6.09 -9.47
CA LEU A 135 -10.62 6.15 -8.56
C LEU A 135 -10.16 7.59 -8.31
N LYS A 136 -10.20 8.43 -9.35
CA LYS A 136 -9.92 9.85 -9.19
C LYS A 136 -10.94 10.51 -8.26
N LYS A 137 -12.24 10.16 -8.39
CA LYS A 137 -13.29 10.67 -7.48
C LYS A 137 -13.02 10.28 -6.03
N VAL A 138 -12.49 9.08 -5.77
CA VAL A 138 -12.10 8.65 -4.41
C VAL A 138 -10.99 9.53 -3.85
N ILE A 139 -9.95 9.80 -4.63
CA ILE A 139 -8.85 10.67 -4.21
C ILE A 139 -9.35 12.11 -3.99
N ASP A 140 -10.19 12.62 -4.90
CA ASP A 140 -10.78 13.95 -4.77
C ASP A 140 -11.66 14.04 -3.50
N ALA A 141 -12.43 13.00 -3.17
CA ALA A 141 -13.23 12.94 -1.94
C ALA A 141 -12.34 12.94 -0.68
N LEU A 142 -11.24 12.17 -0.66
CA LEU A 142 -10.28 12.19 0.44
C LEU A 142 -9.68 13.59 0.64
N ASN A 143 -9.19 14.21 -0.43
CA ASN A 143 -8.56 15.53 -0.39
C ASN A 143 -9.53 16.63 0.03
N SER A 144 -10.75 16.62 -0.50
CA SER A 144 -11.80 17.58 -0.14
C SER A 144 -12.26 17.47 1.32
N ASN A 145 -12.00 16.34 1.96
CA ASN A 145 -12.27 16.11 3.37
C ASN A 145 -11.03 16.19 4.27
N LYS A 146 -10.00 16.97 3.86
CA LYS A 146 -8.81 17.33 4.63
C LYS A 146 -7.81 16.19 4.86
N SER A 147 -7.77 15.18 3.97
CA SER A 147 -6.63 14.28 3.94
C SER A 147 -5.37 15.08 3.62
N PHE A 148 -4.32 14.96 4.44
CA PHE A 148 -3.05 15.63 4.14
C PHE A 148 -2.20 14.85 3.12
N PHE A 149 -2.51 13.58 2.91
CA PHE A 149 -1.91 12.74 1.89
C PHE A 149 -2.91 11.64 1.47
N SER A 150 -3.09 11.46 0.17
CA SER A 150 -3.97 10.40 -0.37
C SER A 150 -3.39 9.76 -1.61
N ARG A 151 -3.61 8.46 -1.77
CA ARG A 151 -3.10 7.68 -2.89
C ARG A 151 -3.89 6.39 -3.12
N MET A 152 -3.82 5.87 -4.34
CA MET A 152 -4.25 4.52 -4.67
C MET A 152 -3.20 3.51 -4.17
N THR A 153 -3.61 2.36 -3.65
CA THR A 153 -2.70 1.29 -3.25
C THR A 153 -2.42 0.35 -4.43
N GLY A 154 -1.16 0.02 -4.66
CA GLY A 154 -0.76 -0.90 -5.72
C GLY A 154 -1.42 -0.58 -7.06
N SER A 155 -2.05 -1.56 -7.69
CA SER A 155 -2.81 -1.42 -8.96
C SER A 155 -4.25 -0.95 -8.76
N GLY A 156 -4.68 -0.71 -7.53
CA GLY A 156 -6.06 -0.36 -7.17
C GLY A 156 -6.92 -1.63 -6.96
N SER A 157 -8.21 -1.49 -6.68
CA SER A 157 -9.02 -0.27 -6.65
C SER A 157 -9.02 0.46 -5.31
N ALA A 158 -8.46 -0.12 -4.26
CA ALA A 158 -8.40 0.55 -2.97
C ALA A 158 -7.55 1.82 -3.03
N CYS A 159 -8.03 2.87 -2.35
CA CYS A 159 -7.34 4.12 -2.13
C CYS A 159 -7.28 4.40 -0.63
N PHE A 160 -6.31 5.19 -0.21
CA PHE A 160 -6.20 5.58 1.19
C PHE A 160 -5.87 7.06 1.32
N GLY A 161 -6.18 7.60 2.50
CA GLY A 161 -5.78 8.96 2.86
C GLY A 161 -5.46 9.06 4.34
N PHE A 162 -4.39 9.79 4.67
CA PHE A 162 -4.01 10.08 6.05
C PHE A 162 -4.65 11.37 6.54
N PHE A 163 -5.02 11.38 7.82
CA PHE A 163 -5.72 12.48 8.46
C PHE A 163 -5.08 12.83 9.80
N GLU A 164 -5.23 14.09 10.19
CA GLU A 164 -5.03 14.49 11.56
C GLU A 164 -6.23 14.07 12.44
N ASP A 165 -5.97 13.80 13.73
CA ASP A 165 -6.89 13.11 14.64
C ASP A 165 -8.32 13.63 14.67
N LYS A 166 -8.53 14.93 14.50
CA LYS A 166 -9.86 15.55 14.64
C LYS A 166 -10.70 15.56 13.36
N SER A 167 -10.11 15.31 12.21
CA SER A 167 -10.79 15.44 10.90
C SER A 167 -11.30 14.13 10.34
N ILE A 168 -10.75 13.00 10.74
CA ILE A 168 -11.02 11.69 10.14
C ILE A 168 -12.46 11.21 10.36
N ASP A 169 -13.04 11.41 11.54
CA ASP A 169 -14.41 10.94 11.82
C ASP A 169 -15.46 11.73 11.05
N LEU A 170 -15.21 13.04 10.85
CA LEU A 170 -16.05 13.86 10.00
C LEU A 170 -15.94 13.44 8.52
N ALA A 171 -14.70 13.19 8.06
CA ALA A 171 -14.44 12.70 6.72
C ALA A 171 -15.11 11.34 6.48
N LEU A 172 -14.97 10.39 7.42
CA LEU A 172 -15.63 9.09 7.36
C LEU A 172 -17.14 9.22 7.17
N ARG A 173 -17.80 9.97 8.05
CA ARG A 173 -19.26 10.15 7.99
C ARG A 173 -19.71 10.79 6.68
N LYS A 174 -19.00 11.84 6.25
CA LYS A 174 -19.36 12.58 5.04
C LYS A 174 -19.15 11.72 3.79
N ILE A 175 -17.99 11.08 3.65
CA ILE A 175 -17.70 10.26 2.47
C ILE A 175 -18.66 9.07 2.39
N THR A 176 -18.95 8.40 3.52
CA THR A 176 -19.92 7.29 3.55
C THR A 176 -21.33 7.75 3.16
N LYS A 177 -21.74 8.95 3.58
CA LYS A 177 -23.05 9.52 3.21
C LYS A 177 -23.12 9.88 1.73
N ASP A 178 -22.07 10.54 1.21
CA ASP A 178 -22.02 11.03 -0.18
C ASP A 178 -21.81 9.90 -1.20
N HIS A 179 -21.24 8.78 -0.75
CA HIS A 179 -20.90 7.61 -1.58
C HIS A 179 -21.28 6.30 -0.86
N PRO A 180 -22.58 5.97 -0.76
CA PRO A 180 -23.06 4.81 0.00
C PRO A 180 -22.61 3.47 -0.57
N ASP A 181 -22.25 3.41 -1.85
CA ASP A 181 -21.74 2.20 -2.51
C ASP A 181 -20.26 1.94 -2.24
N TRP A 182 -19.55 2.87 -1.61
CA TRP A 182 -18.14 2.69 -1.28
C TRP A 182 -17.98 2.05 0.11
N LEU A 183 -17.07 1.09 0.21
CA LEU A 183 -16.64 0.60 1.51
C LEU A 183 -15.58 1.55 2.07
N VAL A 184 -15.90 2.25 3.14
CA VAL A 184 -15.00 3.19 3.82
C VAL A 184 -14.65 2.64 5.20
N LYS A 185 -13.36 2.47 5.49
CA LYS A 185 -12.85 1.95 6.76
C LYS A 185 -11.82 2.89 7.35
N LYS A 186 -12.00 3.22 8.64
CA LYS A 186 -10.99 3.88 9.46
C LYS A 186 -10.03 2.83 10.02
N THR A 187 -8.76 3.09 9.91
CA THR A 187 -7.69 2.24 10.45
C THR A 187 -6.46 3.09 10.79
N PHE A 188 -5.39 2.44 11.17
CA PHE A 188 -4.12 3.09 11.48
C PHE A 188 -2.99 2.46 10.67
N LEU A 189 -2.00 3.26 10.30
CA LEU A 189 -0.69 2.77 9.95
C LEU A 189 0.09 2.53 11.24
N ASN A 190 0.75 1.38 11.35
CA ASN A 190 1.54 0.98 12.51
C ASN A 190 0.66 0.74 13.77
N ASP A 191 -0.38 -0.06 13.62
CA ASP A 191 -1.28 -0.49 14.71
C ASP A 191 -0.95 -1.94 15.17
N LEU A 192 0.35 -2.21 15.32
CA LEU A 192 0.87 -3.50 15.83
C LEU A 192 1.18 -3.39 17.32
#